data_2e9aad303a1c81bf62c54d15e8b49888
#
_entry.id   2e9aad303a1c81bf62c54d15e8b49888
#
_cell.length_a   1.000
_cell.length_b   1.000
_cell.length_c   1.000
_cell.angle_alpha   90.00
_cell.angle_beta   90.00
_cell.angle_gamma   90.00
#
_symmetry.space_group_name_H-M   'P 1'
#
loop_
_entity.id
_entity.type
_entity.pdbx_description
1 polymer ?
#
loop_
_entity_poly.entity_id
_entity_poly.type
_entity_poly.pdbx_seq_one_letter_code
_entity_poly.pdbx_strand_id
1 'polypeptide(L)'
;MGMSFKATLLALSMVAAPAFADQDAVAEAVQGYMDFATYEQGIILPQQIDADVFAAAVFVDTRDAEQFAAGHIDGAVNIEWREVPARLEELPETGMVIFYCNTGTLSAKATFAARLLGHENVVVLQSGYTGWQETAAYKP
;
A
#
# COMPACT_ATOMS: atom_id res chain seq x y z
N MET A 1 -44.80 -42.79 -35.08
CA MET A 1 -43.85 -41.75 -35.51
C MET A 1 -43.80 -40.71 -34.42
N GLY A 2 -42.81 -40.81 -33.52
CA GLY A 2 -42.64 -39.85 -32.45
C GLY A 2 -41.49 -38.89 -32.80
N MET A 3 -41.81 -37.61 -33.00
CA MET A 3 -40.82 -36.58 -33.17
C MET A 3 -40.34 -36.09 -31.78
N SER A 4 -39.09 -36.46 -31.45
CA SER A 4 -38.43 -36.01 -30.25
C SER A 4 -37.82 -34.61 -30.48
N PHE A 5 -38.41 -33.57 -29.84
CA PHE A 5 -37.87 -32.24 -29.80
C PHE A 5 -36.73 -32.19 -28.75
N LYS A 6 -35.49 -32.13 -29.22
CA LYS A 6 -34.36 -31.80 -28.34
C LYS A 6 -34.34 -30.30 -28.10
N ALA A 7 -34.72 -29.89 -26.90
CA ALA A 7 -34.54 -28.50 -26.46
C ALA A 7 -33.06 -28.26 -26.15
N THR A 8 -32.39 -27.45 -26.97
CA THR A 8 -31.03 -26.98 -26.70
C THR A 8 -31.12 -25.81 -25.73
N LEU A 9 -30.72 -26.03 -24.51
CA LEU A 9 -30.58 -24.97 -23.51
C LEU A 9 -29.36 -24.11 -23.85
N LEU A 10 -29.58 -22.88 -24.33
CA LEU A 10 -28.53 -21.90 -24.54
C LEU A 10 -28.17 -21.31 -23.18
N ALA A 11 -27.03 -21.71 -22.61
CA ALA A 11 -26.51 -21.10 -21.40
C ALA A 11 -25.98 -19.69 -21.76
N LEU A 12 -26.73 -18.65 -21.36
CA LEU A 12 -26.30 -17.26 -21.45
C LEU A 12 -25.30 -17.02 -20.34
N SER A 13 -24.00 -17.06 -20.68
CA SER A 13 -22.95 -16.65 -19.75
C SER A 13 -23.02 -15.13 -19.57
N MET A 14 -23.52 -14.65 -18.43
CA MET A 14 -23.38 -13.27 -18.01
C MET A 14 -21.91 -13.01 -17.70
N VAL A 15 -21.20 -12.34 -18.60
CA VAL A 15 -19.92 -11.70 -18.29
C VAL A 15 -20.28 -10.49 -17.43
N ALA A 16 -19.99 -10.57 -16.13
CA ALA A 16 -20.08 -9.40 -15.26
C ALA A 16 -19.11 -8.35 -15.77
N ALA A 17 -19.64 -7.20 -16.20
CA ALA A 17 -18.82 -6.02 -16.49
C ALA A 17 -18.10 -5.61 -15.21
N PRO A 18 -16.80 -5.19 -15.27
CA PRO A 18 -16.11 -4.66 -14.11
C PRO A 18 -16.94 -3.48 -13.57
N ALA A 19 -17.31 -3.55 -12.28
CA ALA A 19 -17.93 -2.42 -11.62
C ALA A 19 -16.89 -1.29 -11.57
N PHE A 20 -17.02 -0.30 -12.44
CA PHE A 20 -16.27 0.93 -12.30
C PHE A 20 -16.76 1.60 -11.00
N ALA A 21 -15.79 1.91 -10.11
CA ALA A 21 -16.10 2.72 -8.93
C ALA A 21 -16.81 4.00 -9.39
N ASP A 22 -17.83 4.40 -8.64
CA ASP A 22 -18.48 5.68 -8.86
C ASP A 22 -17.43 6.80 -8.77
N GLN A 23 -17.19 7.50 -9.88
CA GLN A 23 -16.18 8.55 -9.96
C GLN A 23 -16.42 9.65 -8.94
N ASP A 24 -17.69 9.96 -8.66
CA ASP A 24 -18.06 11.00 -7.70
C ASP A 24 -17.69 10.56 -6.27
N ALA A 25 -17.95 9.31 -5.90
CA ALA A 25 -17.55 8.76 -4.60
C ALA A 25 -16.03 8.72 -4.42
N VAL A 26 -15.29 8.34 -5.46
CA VAL A 26 -13.82 8.36 -5.44
C VAL A 26 -13.29 9.78 -5.31
N ALA A 27 -13.84 10.72 -6.07
CA ALA A 27 -13.44 12.13 -6.02
C ALA A 27 -13.72 12.74 -4.64
N GLU A 28 -14.87 12.45 -4.03
CA GLU A 28 -15.23 12.91 -2.68
C GLU A 28 -14.25 12.36 -1.63
N ALA A 29 -13.93 11.08 -1.68
CA ALA A 29 -12.97 10.45 -0.76
C ALA A 29 -11.56 11.05 -0.89
N VAL A 30 -11.09 11.25 -2.12
CA VAL A 30 -9.78 11.87 -2.39
C VAL A 30 -9.77 13.33 -1.92
N GLN A 31 -10.82 14.11 -2.24
CA GLN A 31 -10.91 15.50 -1.83
C GLN A 31 -10.98 15.63 -0.31
N GLY A 32 -11.77 14.78 0.37
CA GLY A 32 -11.84 14.74 1.82
C GLY A 32 -10.50 14.45 2.48
N TYR A 33 -9.72 13.54 1.91
CA TYR A 33 -8.34 13.29 2.38
C TYR A 33 -7.44 14.53 2.22
N MET A 34 -7.50 15.18 1.04
CA MET A 34 -6.62 16.31 0.70
C MET A 34 -6.97 17.57 1.51
N ASP A 35 -8.25 17.84 1.77
CA ASP A 35 -8.71 19.04 2.48
C ASP A 35 -8.20 19.12 3.93
N PHE A 36 -7.94 17.95 4.55
CA PHE A 36 -7.50 17.88 5.94
C PHE A 36 -6.02 17.47 6.08
N ALA A 37 -5.32 17.18 4.98
CA ALA A 37 -3.92 16.81 5.03
C ALA A 37 -3.02 18.01 5.32
N THR A 38 -2.05 17.84 6.24
CA THR A 38 -0.95 18.80 6.43
C THR A 38 0.23 18.43 5.52
N TYR A 39 1.21 19.33 5.40
CA TYR A 39 2.40 19.08 4.58
C TYR A 39 3.24 17.89 5.06
N GLU A 40 3.25 17.62 6.37
CA GLU A 40 4.04 16.55 7.00
C GLU A 40 3.24 15.25 7.20
N GLN A 41 1.93 15.29 6.98
CA GLN A 41 1.08 14.13 7.25
C GLN A 41 1.46 12.94 6.36
N GLY A 42 1.64 11.79 7.00
CA GLY A 42 1.98 10.55 6.31
C GLY A 42 3.42 10.48 5.80
N ILE A 43 4.32 11.33 6.31
CA ILE A 43 5.74 11.36 5.92
C ILE A 43 6.61 11.22 7.16
N ILE A 44 7.66 10.41 7.07
CA ILE A 44 8.74 10.34 8.06
C ILE A 44 10.10 10.47 7.35
N LEU A 45 11.00 11.22 7.97
CA LEU A 45 12.38 11.40 7.49
C LEU A 45 13.27 10.28 8.07
N PRO A 46 14.30 9.80 7.34
CA PRO A 46 15.27 8.85 7.90
C PRO A 46 15.90 9.33 9.21
N GLN A 47 16.15 10.63 9.34
CA GLN A 47 16.75 11.22 10.54
C GLN A 47 15.82 11.21 11.76
N GLN A 48 14.51 11.02 11.57
CA GLN A 48 13.53 10.91 12.65
C GLN A 48 13.39 9.47 13.18
N ILE A 49 14.01 8.50 12.52
CA ILE A 49 14.01 7.10 12.94
C ILE A 49 15.19 6.87 13.87
N ASP A 50 14.98 7.12 15.16
CA ASP A 50 15.90 6.73 16.22
C ASP A 50 15.68 5.26 16.65
N ALA A 51 16.40 4.81 17.65
CA ALA A 51 16.31 3.43 18.14
C ALA A 51 14.91 3.08 18.67
N ASP A 52 14.22 4.02 19.31
CA ASP A 52 12.89 3.81 19.89
C ASP A 52 11.83 3.72 18.77
N VAL A 53 11.88 4.63 17.80
CA VAL A 53 11.02 4.58 16.61
C VAL A 53 11.28 3.30 15.82
N PHE A 54 12.54 2.94 15.62
CA PHE A 54 12.90 1.72 14.91
C PHE A 54 12.33 0.46 15.58
N ALA A 55 12.44 0.38 16.90
CA ALA A 55 11.95 -0.77 17.67
C ALA A 55 10.41 -0.87 17.71
N ALA A 56 9.70 0.27 17.63
CA ALA A 56 8.25 0.32 17.74
C ALA A 56 7.52 0.25 16.39
N ALA A 57 8.15 0.64 15.30
CA ALA A 57 7.53 0.69 13.99
C ALA A 57 7.57 -0.65 13.24
N VAL A 58 6.58 -0.85 12.37
CA VAL A 58 6.59 -1.93 11.38
C VAL A 58 7.09 -1.36 10.05
N PHE A 59 8.15 -1.93 9.50
CA PHE A 59 8.67 -1.54 8.20
C PHE A 59 8.12 -2.44 7.09
N VAL A 60 7.67 -1.84 6.01
CA VAL A 60 7.18 -2.54 4.83
C VAL A 60 7.98 -2.10 3.61
N ASP A 61 8.74 -3.03 3.05
CA ASP A 61 9.41 -2.84 1.78
C ASP A 61 8.43 -3.05 0.63
N THR A 62 8.16 -1.99 -0.10
CA THR A 62 7.19 -2.01 -1.20
C THR A 62 7.83 -2.27 -2.57
N ARG A 63 9.11 -2.65 -2.59
CA ARG A 63 9.81 -3.09 -3.79
C ARG A 63 9.44 -4.54 -4.14
N ASP A 64 9.91 -4.99 -5.30
CA ASP A 64 9.78 -6.40 -5.67
C ASP A 64 10.61 -7.34 -4.76
N ALA A 65 10.30 -8.62 -4.83
CA ALA A 65 10.93 -9.65 -3.98
C ALA A 65 12.43 -9.82 -4.25
N GLU A 66 12.90 -9.54 -5.47
CA GLU A 66 14.32 -9.65 -5.82
C GLU A 66 15.13 -8.55 -5.11
N GLN A 67 14.65 -7.31 -5.17
CA GLN A 67 15.27 -6.18 -4.47
C GLN A 67 15.24 -6.37 -2.94
N PHE A 68 14.11 -6.87 -2.42
CA PHE A 68 13.99 -7.21 -1.00
C PHE A 68 15.03 -8.24 -0.58
N ALA A 69 15.17 -9.32 -1.34
CA ALA A 69 16.15 -10.39 -1.06
C ALA A 69 17.60 -9.90 -1.17
N ALA A 70 17.88 -8.94 -2.04
CA ALA A 70 19.22 -8.37 -2.19
C ALA A 70 19.64 -7.47 -1.02
N GLY A 71 18.67 -6.91 -0.27
CA GLY A 71 18.93 -6.11 0.93
C GLY A 71 17.70 -5.26 1.29
N HIS A 72 17.37 -5.20 2.57
CA HIS A 72 16.22 -4.47 3.10
C HIS A 72 16.53 -3.93 4.51
N ILE A 73 15.64 -3.13 5.07
CA ILE A 73 15.71 -2.68 6.46
C ILE A 73 15.42 -3.87 7.36
N ASP A 74 16.25 -4.12 8.37
CA ASP A 74 16.11 -5.25 9.28
C ASP A 74 14.70 -5.33 9.89
N GLY A 75 14.11 -6.53 9.83
CA GLY A 75 12.76 -6.78 10.32
C GLY A 75 11.63 -6.34 9.39
N ALA A 76 11.93 -5.75 8.24
CA ALA A 76 10.91 -5.36 7.26
C ALA A 76 10.20 -6.59 6.66
N VAL A 77 8.91 -6.43 6.37
CA VAL A 77 8.14 -7.36 5.56
C VAL A 77 8.06 -6.85 4.12
N ASN A 78 7.92 -7.75 3.15
CA ASN A 78 7.81 -7.37 1.75
C ASN A 78 6.36 -7.44 1.28
N ILE A 79 5.82 -6.31 0.88
CA ILE A 79 4.52 -6.18 0.20
C ILE A 79 4.74 -5.25 -0.99
N GLU A 80 4.78 -5.80 -2.19
CA GLU A 80 5.00 -5.00 -3.40
C GLU A 80 3.92 -3.91 -3.51
N TRP A 81 4.28 -2.70 -3.93
CA TRP A 81 3.44 -1.50 -3.80
C TRP A 81 2.03 -1.63 -4.43
N ARG A 82 1.88 -2.41 -5.50
CA ARG A 82 0.59 -2.68 -6.16
C ARG A 82 -0.28 -3.69 -5.42
N GLU A 83 0.33 -4.51 -4.57
CA GLU A 83 -0.37 -5.51 -3.75
C GLU A 83 -0.91 -4.91 -2.45
N VAL A 84 -0.41 -3.75 -2.03
CA VAL A 84 -0.77 -3.13 -0.75
C VAL A 84 -2.29 -3.02 -0.55
N PRO A 85 -3.10 -2.53 -1.50
CA PRO A 85 -4.55 -2.40 -1.27
C PRO A 85 -5.27 -3.72 -0.99
N ALA A 86 -4.75 -4.84 -1.53
CA ALA A 86 -5.32 -6.16 -1.32
C ALA A 86 -4.80 -6.87 -0.05
N ARG A 87 -3.77 -6.31 0.60
CA ARG A 87 -3.06 -6.93 1.74
C ARG A 87 -3.03 -6.05 2.98
N LEU A 88 -3.90 -5.04 3.06
CA LEU A 88 -3.97 -4.12 4.19
C LEU A 88 -4.28 -4.83 5.51
N GLU A 89 -5.02 -5.92 5.47
CA GLU A 89 -5.35 -6.74 6.65
C GLU A 89 -4.12 -7.40 7.32
N GLU A 90 -2.99 -7.48 6.62
CA GLU A 90 -1.72 -7.97 7.17
C GLU A 90 -1.00 -6.91 8.02
N LEU A 91 -1.44 -5.65 7.95
CA LEU A 91 -0.83 -4.53 8.66
C LEU A 91 -1.50 -4.28 10.02
N PRO A 92 -0.75 -3.86 11.05
CA PRO A 92 -1.35 -3.48 12.31
C PRO A 92 -2.22 -2.23 12.15
N GLU A 93 -3.36 -2.20 12.83
CA GLU A 93 -4.28 -1.05 12.86
C GLU A 93 -3.75 0.10 13.73
N THR A 94 -2.83 -0.19 14.64
CA THR A 94 -2.24 0.77 15.58
C THR A 94 -0.72 0.71 15.56
N GLY A 95 -0.07 1.77 16.01
CA GLY A 95 1.37 1.91 15.91
C GLY A 95 1.78 2.37 14.50
N MET A 96 3.00 2.83 14.36
CA MET A 96 3.50 3.37 13.09
C MET A 96 3.85 2.25 12.11
N VAL A 97 3.37 2.35 10.89
CA VAL A 97 3.76 1.49 9.76
C VAL A 97 4.50 2.35 8.74
N ILE A 98 5.74 2.01 8.45
CA ILE A 98 6.62 2.80 7.57
C ILE A 98 6.78 2.06 6.25
N PHE A 99 6.22 2.62 5.18
CA PHE A 99 6.41 2.11 3.83
C PHE A 99 7.64 2.73 3.19
N TYR A 100 8.44 1.92 2.51
CA TYR A 100 9.56 2.41 1.72
C TYR A 100 9.72 1.64 0.39
N CYS A 101 10.29 2.31 -0.58
CA CYS A 101 10.86 1.73 -1.79
C CYS A 101 12.29 2.25 -1.94
N ASN A 102 12.87 2.32 -3.13
CA ASN A 102 14.23 2.83 -3.28
C ASN A 102 14.36 4.32 -2.95
N THR A 103 13.42 5.16 -3.41
CA THR A 103 13.49 6.63 -3.31
C THR A 103 12.24 7.27 -2.71
N GLY A 104 11.26 6.49 -2.30
CA GLY A 104 9.99 6.98 -1.75
C GLY A 104 8.86 7.15 -2.75
N THR A 105 9.11 7.15 -4.05
CA THR A 105 8.09 7.47 -5.08
C THR A 105 6.97 6.43 -5.17
N LEU A 106 7.29 5.15 -5.23
CA LEU A 106 6.28 4.08 -5.31
C LEU A 106 5.61 3.85 -3.95
N SER A 107 6.39 3.89 -2.87
CA SER A 107 5.86 3.77 -1.52
C SER A 107 4.93 4.94 -1.14
N ALA A 108 5.13 6.14 -1.68
CA ALA A 108 4.18 7.25 -1.50
C ALA A 108 2.82 6.96 -2.11
N LYS A 109 2.77 6.31 -3.28
CA LYS A 109 1.50 5.87 -3.90
C LYS A 109 0.79 4.81 -3.04
N ALA A 110 1.54 3.84 -2.54
CA ALA A 110 1.02 2.81 -1.66
C ALA A 110 0.53 3.40 -0.33
N THR A 111 1.27 4.35 0.25
CA THR A 111 0.90 5.09 1.47
C THR A 111 -0.40 5.86 1.28
N PHE A 112 -0.53 6.60 0.17
CA PHE A 112 -1.76 7.33 -0.14
C PHE A 112 -2.95 6.37 -0.24
N ALA A 113 -2.80 5.25 -0.96
CA ALA A 113 -3.85 4.25 -1.10
C ALA A 113 -4.23 3.63 0.26
N ALA A 114 -3.25 3.24 1.08
CA ALA A 114 -3.48 2.67 2.40
C ALA A 114 -4.23 3.65 3.33
N ARG A 115 -3.81 4.91 3.37
CA ARG A 115 -4.44 5.95 4.19
C ARG A 115 -5.86 6.27 3.72
N LEU A 116 -6.09 6.35 2.41
CA LEU A 116 -7.42 6.56 1.84
C LEU A 116 -8.37 5.40 2.18
N LEU A 117 -7.84 4.20 2.35
CA LEU A 117 -8.57 2.99 2.74
C LEU A 117 -8.67 2.80 4.27
N GLY A 118 -8.28 3.81 5.07
CA GLY A 118 -8.49 3.84 6.52
C GLY A 118 -7.27 3.52 7.39
N HIS A 119 -6.11 3.17 6.80
CA HIS A 119 -4.86 2.93 7.54
C HIS A 119 -4.09 4.23 7.76
N GLU A 120 -4.62 5.11 8.61
CA GLU A 120 -4.02 6.44 8.88
C GLU A 120 -2.67 6.39 9.56
N ASN A 121 -2.31 5.25 10.17
CA ASN A 121 -1.03 4.98 10.82
C ASN A 121 0.11 4.66 9.86
N VAL A 122 -0.17 4.54 8.55
CA VAL A 122 0.83 4.31 7.51
C VAL A 122 1.49 5.62 7.11
N VAL A 123 2.81 5.65 7.08
CA VAL A 123 3.63 6.78 6.63
C VAL A 123 4.64 6.32 5.58
N VAL A 124 5.03 7.24 4.69
CA VAL A 124 6.09 6.98 3.71
C VAL A 124 7.44 7.43 4.27
N LEU A 125 8.47 6.61 4.11
CA LEU A 125 9.85 6.99 4.34
C LEU A 125 10.33 7.90 3.20
N GLN A 126 10.51 9.18 3.49
CA GLN A 126 11.03 10.14 2.53
C GLN A 126 12.44 9.71 2.09
N SER A 127 12.72 9.78 0.80
CA SER A 127 13.94 9.29 0.15
C SER A 127 14.18 7.76 0.22
N GLY A 128 13.25 7.00 0.80
CA GLY A 128 13.21 5.55 0.77
C GLY A 128 14.45 4.85 1.34
N TYR A 129 14.73 3.65 0.85
CA TYR A 129 15.86 2.83 1.30
C TYR A 129 17.21 3.51 1.06
N THR A 130 17.38 4.21 -0.06
CA THR A 130 18.60 4.95 -0.36
C THR A 130 18.85 6.04 0.68
N GLY A 131 17.86 6.88 0.96
CA GLY A 131 18.01 7.92 1.96
C GLY A 131 18.19 7.37 3.39
N TRP A 132 17.55 6.26 3.71
CA TRP A 132 17.76 5.59 5.00
C TRP A 132 19.20 5.08 5.15
N GLN A 133 19.76 4.46 4.11
CA GLN A 133 21.15 4.00 4.13
C GLN A 133 22.15 5.14 4.34
N GLU A 134 21.87 6.31 3.78
CA GLU A 134 22.75 7.47 3.85
C GLU A 134 22.61 8.27 5.15
N THR A 135 21.38 8.48 5.61
CA THR A 135 21.09 9.55 6.60
C THR A 135 20.27 9.11 7.80
N ALA A 136 19.93 7.82 7.96
CA ALA A 136 19.17 7.38 9.13
C ALA A 136 19.93 7.66 10.44
N ALA A 137 19.20 8.15 11.44
CA ALA A 137 19.74 8.43 12.76
C ALA A 137 20.17 7.16 13.48
N TYR A 138 19.48 6.05 13.22
CA TYR A 138 19.76 4.72 13.76
C TYR A 138 19.71 3.65 12.68
N LYS A 139 20.67 2.76 12.69
CA LYS A 139 20.73 1.51 11.90
C LYS A 139 21.24 0.42 12.81
N PRO A 140 20.47 -0.69 13.01
CA PRO A 140 20.89 -1.82 13.82
C PRO A 140 22.10 -2.56 13.25
#